data_e4890fd43ec830c17cde8cf4d40f2850
#
_entry.id   e4890fd43ec830c17cde8cf4d40f2850
#
_cell.length_a   1.000
_cell.length_b   1.000
_cell.length_c   1.000
_cell.angle_alpha   90.00
_cell.angle_beta   90.00
_cell.angle_gamma   90.00
#
_symmetry.space_group_name_H-M   'P 1'
#
loop_
_entity.id
_entity.type
_entity.pdbx_description
1 polymer ?
#
loop_
_entity_poly.entity_id
_entity_poly.type
_entity_poly.pdbx_seq_one_letter_code
_entity_poly.pdbx_strand_id
1 'polypeptide(L)'
;MDKFKYTVDPDLDEVIDERGNTAIMLRRISWGDGSPKVEIRKWFLSETGEQASKGVTFVTDKGPGNLAKTLIHKGFGDTSELISELKEREDFDDSLARVIGKQKVKVAKETIVEEYYDPKEVLG
;
A
#
# COMPACT_ATOMS: atom_id res chain seq x y z
N MET A 1 7.82 32.62 2.97
CA MET A 1 6.41 32.62 3.33
C MET A 1 6.11 31.43 4.22
N ASP A 2 5.86 31.72 5.46
CA ASP A 2 5.72 30.68 6.46
C ASP A 2 4.47 29.82 6.27
N LYS A 3 3.43 30.39 5.64
CA LYS A 3 2.19 29.64 5.40
C LYS A 3 2.36 28.41 4.50
N PHE A 4 3.46 28.35 3.72
CA PHE A 4 3.77 27.23 2.84
C PHE A 4 4.85 26.32 3.41
N LYS A 5 5.28 26.60 4.62
CA LYS A 5 6.30 25.80 5.28
C LYS A 5 5.72 24.43 5.67
N TYR A 6 6.53 23.41 5.50
CA TYR A 6 6.12 22.05 5.79
C TYR A 6 7.28 21.24 6.32
N THR A 7 6.94 20.14 6.97
CA THR A 7 7.90 19.16 7.48
C THR A 7 7.52 17.79 6.99
N VAL A 8 8.46 17.03 6.47
CA VAL A 8 8.25 15.69 5.97
C VAL A 8 8.80 14.69 6.98
N ASP A 9 7.98 13.67 7.30
CA ASP A 9 8.41 12.54 8.12
C ASP A 9 9.35 11.66 7.29
N PRO A 10 10.61 11.48 7.70
CA PRO A 10 11.56 10.68 6.91
C PRO A 10 11.18 9.20 6.81
N ASP A 11 10.30 8.72 7.67
CA ASP A 11 9.84 7.33 7.61
C ASP A 11 8.80 7.09 6.51
N LEU A 12 8.25 8.16 5.94
CA LEU A 12 7.32 8.05 4.83
C LEU A 12 7.56 9.22 3.86
N ASP A 13 8.49 9.02 2.95
CA ASP A 13 8.92 10.00 1.96
C ASP A 13 9.36 9.26 0.69
N GLU A 14 8.38 8.92 -0.15
CA GLU A 14 8.61 8.04 -1.30
C GLU A 14 8.15 8.66 -2.61
N VAL A 15 8.97 8.51 -3.63
CA VAL A 15 8.59 8.83 -5.02
C VAL A 15 7.86 7.61 -5.57
N ILE A 16 6.61 7.79 -5.99
CA ILE A 16 5.83 6.69 -6.55
C ILE A 16 5.70 6.76 -8.07
N ASP A 17 5.96 7.93 -8.64
CA ASP A 17 5.96 8.10 -10.09
C ASP A 17 6.75 9.36 -10.42
N GLU A 18 7.47 9.35 -11.53
CA GLU A 18 8.24 10.54 -11.92
C GLU A 18 8.45 10.62 -13.41
N ARG A 19 8.53 11.85 -13.90
CA ARG A 19 8.84 12.13 -15.29
C ARG A 19 9.46 13.52 -15.40
N GLY A 20 10.70 13.58 -15.91
CA GLY A 20 11.43 14.85 -15.99
C GLY A 20 11.65 15.43 -14.60
N ASN A 21 11.23 16.67 -14.40
CA ASN A 21 11.34 17.36 -13.11
C ASN A 21 10.05 17.29 -12.30
N THR A 22 9.12 16.42 -12.67
CA THR A 22 7.84 16.27 -11.99
C THR A 22 7.81 14.92 -11.29
N ALA A 23 7.40 14.89 -10.02
CA ALA A 23 7.29 13.67 -9.25
C ALA A 23 5.94 13.61 -8.54
N ILE A 24 5.39 12.40 -8.44
CA ILE A 24 4.25 12.12 -7.56
C ILE A 24 4.85 11.44 -6.33
N MET A 25 4.61 12.02 -5.17
CA MET A 25 5.20 11.52 -3.93
C MET A 25 4.14 11.13 -2.92
N LEU A 26 4.41 10.03 -2.23
CA LEU A 26 3.64 9.60 -1.07
C LEU A 26 4.42 10.01 0.16
N ARG A 27 3.86 10.90 0.97
CA ARG A 27 4.54 11.47 2.12
C ARG A 27 3.62 11.60 3.31
N ARG A 28 4.21 11.50 4.50
CA ARG A 28 3.56 11.97 5.72
C ARG A 28 4.10 13.37 5.97
N ILE A 29 3.24 14.36 5.85
CA ILE A 29 3.66 15.75 5.83
C ILE A 29 2.80 16.60 6.80
N SER A 30 3.47 17.52 7.46
CA SER A 30 2.83 18.51 8.32
C SER A 30 2.97 19.87 7.64
N TRP A 31 1.83 20.47 7.30
CA TRP A 31 1.80 21.79 6.69
C TRP A 31 1.61 22.85 7.78
N GLY A 32 2.53 23.80 7.83
CA GLY A 32 2.50 24.86 8.85
C GLY A 32 2.54 24.22 10.24
N ASP A 33 1.54 24.53 11.06
CA ASP A 33 1.39 23.99 12.41
C ASP A 33 0.43 22.80 12.48
N GLY A 34 0.03 22.28 11.33
CA GLY A 34 -0.91 21.16 11.27
C GLY A 34 -0.29 19.85 11.71
N SER A 35 -1.14 18.89 12.09
CA SER A 35 -0.69 17.54 12.41
C SER A 35 -0.23 16.81 11.15
N PRO A 36 0.73 15.89 11.27
CA PRO A 36 1.18 15.10 10.11
C PRO A 36 0.05 14.25 9.53
N LYS A 37 -0.06 14.27 8.21
CA LYS A 37 -1.05 13.46 7.47
C LYS A 37 -0.39 12.83 6.27
N VAL A 38 -0.91 11.68 5.88
CA VAL A 38 -0.44 10.99 4.68
C VAL A 38 -1.12 11.60 3.47
N GLU A 39 -0.33 11.92 2.45
CA GLU A 39 -0.84 12.51 1.23
C GLU A 39 -0.12 11.98 0.00
N ILE A 40 -0.77 12.10 -1.15
CA ILE A 40 -0.17 11.87 -2.46
C ILE A 40 -0.23 13.21 -3.18
N ARG A 41 0.92 13.71 -3.61
CA ARG A 41 1.01 15.05 -4.21
C ARG A 41 2.01 15.08 -5.34
N LYS A 42 1.72 15.95 -6.33
CA LYS A 42 2.65 16.28 -7.39
C LYS A 42 3.61 17.36 -6.88
N TRP A 43 4.88 17.17 -7.21
CA TRP A 43 5.96 18.11 -6.88
C TRP A 43 6.75 18.45 -8.13
N PHE A 44 7.17 19.69 -8.22
CA PHE A 44 8.11 20.14 -9.23
C PHE A 44 9.49 20.25 -8.58
N LEU A 45 10.46 19.59 -9.19
CA LEU A 45 11.83 19.52 -8.66
C LEU A 45 12.73 20.44 -9.46
N SER A 46 13.58 21.19 -8.77
CA SER A 46 14.55 22.08 -9.39
C SER A 46 15.83 22.08 -8.57
N GLU A 47 16.87 22.75 -9.11
CA GLU A 47 18.14 22.86 -8.41
C GLU A 47 18.02 23.60 -7.07
N THR A 48 17.02 24.47 -6.96
CA THR A 48 16.81 25.27 -5.75
C THR A 48 15.86 24.59 -4.74
N GLY A 49 15.34 23.42 -5.08
CA GLY A 49 14.46 22.68 -4.20
C GLY A 49 13.23 22.13 -4.87
N GLU A 50 12.23 21.83 -4.07
CA GLU A 50 10.99 21.27 -4.55
C GLU A 50 9.83 22.24 -4.31
N GLN A 51 8.85 22.18 -5.21
CA GLN A 51 7.67 23.03 -5.13
C GLN A 51 6.43 22.14 -5.18
N ALA A 52 5.55 22.29 -4.19
CA ALA A 52 4.31 21.54 -4.11
C ALA A 52 3.31 22.01 -5.18
N SER A 53 2.62 21.06 -5.76
CA SER A 53 1.48 21.29 -6.63
C SER A 53 0.26 20.61 -6.03
N LYS A 54 -0.64 20.12 -6.88
CA LYS A 54 -1.90 19.52 -6.41
C LYS A 54 -1.69 18.17 -5.73
N GLY A 55 -2.47 17.91 -4.69
CA GLY A 55 -2.39 16.66 -3.96
C GLY A 55 -3.70 16.28 -3.32
N VAL A 56 -3.73 15.08 -2.76
CA VAL A 56 -4.87 14.53 -2.03
C VAL A 56 -4.37 14.04 -0.68
N THR A 57 -4.96 14.57 0.38
CA THR A 57 -4.67 14.13 1.74
C THR A 57 -5.69 13.06 2.12
N PHE A 58 -5.22 11.96 2.70
CA PHE A 58 -6.12 10.93 3.18
C PHE A 58 -6.92 11.45 4.38
N VAL A 59 -8.21 11.16 4.38
CA VAL A 59 -9.14 11.65 5.40
C VAL A 59 -8.96 10.92 6.73
N THR A 60 -8.63 9.64 6.67
CA THR A 60 -8.41 8.81 7.86
C THR A 60 -7.14 7.97 7.70
N ASP A 61 -6.71 7.39 8.82
CA ASP A 61 -5.55 6.49 8.83
C ASP A 61 -5.78 5.20 8.04
N LYS A 62 -7.02 4.88 7.73
CA LYS A 62 -7.36 3.68 6.95
C LYS A 62 -7.20 3.87 5.44
N GLY A 63 -7.15 5.13 4.99
CA GLY A 63 -7.09 5.45 3.57
C GLY A 63 -5.94 4.79 2.82
N PRO A 64 -4.70 4.91 3.28
CA PRO A 64 -3.58 4.29 2.59
C PRO A 64 -3.70 2.77 2.45
N GLY A 65 -4.12 2.09 3.51
CA GLY A 65 -4.33 0.64 3.48
C GLY A 65 -5.43 0.24 2.51
N ASN A 66 -6.52 1.00 2.48
CA ASN A 66 -7.61 0.75 1.54
C ASN A 66 -7.15 0.95 0.10
N LEU A 67 -6.33 1.96 -0.15
CA LEU A 67 -5.75 2.18 -1.47
C LEU A 67 -4.88 0.99 -1.89
N ALA A 68 -4.01 0.51 -0.99
CA ALA A 68 -3.16 -0.64 -1.27
C ALA A 68 -3.98 -1.88 -1.64
N LYS A 69 -5.01 -2.20 -0.86
CA LYS A 69 -5.89 -3.33 -1.14
C LYS A 69 -6.59 -3.18 -2.49
N THR A 70 -7.08 -1.98 -2.78
CA THR A 70 -7.80 -1.71 -4.01
C THR A 70 -6.88 -1.87 -5.22
N LEU A 71 -5.68 -1.33 -5.16
CA LEU A 71 -4.71 -1.46 -6.24
C LEU A 71 -4.36 -2.92 -6.51
N ILE A 72 -4.10 -3.68 -5.47
CA ILE A 72 -3.81 -5.12 -5.59
C ILE A 72 -5.00 -5.86 -6.19
N HIS A 73 -6.21 -5.60 -5.68
CA HIS A 73 -7.43 -6.25 -6.17
C HIS A 73 -7.68 -5.96 -7.64
N LYS A 74 -7.34 -4.75 -8.09
CA LYS A 74 -7.54 -4.34 -9.49
C LYS A 74 -6.40 -4.76 -10.42
N GLY A 75 -5.40 -5.47 -9.91
CA GLY A 75 -4.33 -6.04 -10.73
C GLY A 75 -3.14 -5.15 -10.96
N PHE A 76 -2.98 -4.08 -10.20
CA PHE A 76 -1.80 -3.24 -10.30
C PHE A 76 -0.62 -3.87 -9.56
N GLY A 77 0.56 -3.72 -10.12
CA GLY A 77 1.77 -4.27 -9.56
C GLY A 77 2.04 -5.69 -10.02
N ASP A 78 3.31 -6.09 -9.96
CA ASP A 78 3.72 -7.45 -10.23
C ASP A 78 3.52 -8.30 -8.98
N THR A 79 2.83 -9.43 -9.11
CA THR A 79 2.50 -10.28 -7.96
C THR A 79 3.73 -10.73 -7.19
N SER A 80 4.79 -11.13 -7.89
CA SER A 80 6.02 -11.59 -7.23
C SER A 80 6.69 -10.48 -6.44
N GLU A 81 6.75 -9.28 -7.00
CA GLU A 81 7.31 -8.12 -6.32
C GLU A 81 6.48 -7.75 -5.09
N LEU A 82 5.16 -7.79 -5.20
CA LEU A 82 4.27 -7.49 -4.08
C LEU A 82 4.45 -8.49 -2.94
N ILE A 83 4.58 -9.77 -3.27
CA ILE A 83 4.83 -10.81 -2.26
C ILE A 83 6.17 -10.57 -1.56
N SER A 84 7.21 -10.20 -2.33
CA SER A 84 8.52 -9.90 -1.75
C SER A 84 8.46 -8.75 -0.76
N GLU A 85 7.73 -7.68 -1.10
CA GLU A 85 7.56 -6.55 -0.19
C GLU A 85 6.78 -6.94 1.06
N LEU A 86 5.73 -7.75 0.92
CA LEU A 86 4.94 -8.22 2.06
C LEU A 86 5.78 -9.05 3.03
N LYS A 87 6.71 -9.85 2.52
CA LYS A 87 7.58 -10.68 3.36
C LYS A 87 8.48 -9.88 4.30
N GLU A 88 8.75 -8.62 3.98
CA GLU A 88 9.58 -7.76 4.81
C GLU A 88 8.83 -7.18 6.01
N ARG A 89 7.52 -7.35 6.07
CA ARG A 89 6.73 -6.88 7.20
C ARG A 89 6.93 -7.78 8.41
N GLU A 90 7.02 -7.17 9.59
CA GLU A 90 7.22 -7.91 10.85
C GLU A 90 6.10 -8.90 11.13
N ASP A 91 4.87 -8.57 10.73
CA ASP A 91 3.70 -9.39 10.97
C ASP A 91 3.40 -10.39 9.86
N PHE A 92 4.29 -10.52 8.87
CA PHE A 92 4.01 -11.34 7.69
C PHE A 92 3.70 -12.79 8.04
N ASP A 93 4.56 -13.43 8.84
CA ASP A 93 4.40 -14.85 9.17
C ASP A 93 3.11 -15.12 9.93
N ASP A 94 2.78 -14.27 10.91
CA ASP A 94 1.56 -14.41 11.68
C ASP A 94 0.32 -14.20 10.81
N SER A 95 0.37 -13.20 9.95
CA SER A 95 -0.74 -12.89 9.04
C SER A 95 -0.95 -14.01 8.03
N LEU A 96 0.14 -14.54 7.47
CA LEU A 96 0.08 -15.66 6.53
C LEU A 96 -0.51 -16.90 7.19
N ALA A 97 -0.08 -17.21 8.41
CA ALA A 97 -0.60 -18.33 9.16
C ALA A 97 -2.11 -18.22 9.38
N ARG A 98 -2.60 -17.01 9.70
CA ARG A 98 -4.04 -16.78 9.86
C ARG A 98 -4.81 -16.99 8.55
N VAL A 99 -4.27 -16.50 7.44
CA VAL A 99 -4.91 -16.68 6.12
C VAL A 99 -4.95 -18.15 5.74
N ILE A 100 -3.83 -18.87 5.90
CA ILE A 100 -3.75 -20.31 5.61
C ILE A 100 -4.71 -21.09 6.51
N GLY A 101 -4.79 -20.73 7.79
CA GLY A 101 -5.71 -21.37 8.73
C GLY A 101 -7.15 -21.22 8.30
N LYS A 102 -7.58 -20.04 7.89
CA LYS A 102 -8.93 -19.79 7.37
C LYS A 102 -9.20 -20.59 6.10
N GLN A 103 -8.23 -20.69 5.20
CA GLN A 103 -8.35 -21.45 3.97
C GLN A 103 -8.51 -22.94 4.26
N LYS A 104 -7.75 -23.49 5.19
CA LYS A 104 -7.86 -24.89 5.58
C LYS A 104 -9.23 -25.22 6.15
N VAL A 105 -9.78 -24.35 6.98
CA VAL A 105 -11.13 -24.52 7.54
C VAL A 105 -12.16 -24.50 6.43
N LYS A 106 -12.06 -23.59 5.48
CA LYS A 106 -12.98 -23.50 4.35
C LYS A 106 -12.94 -24.76 3.49
N VAL A 107 -11.74 -25.23 3.16
CA VAL A 107 -11.55 -26.44 2.35
C VAL A 107 -12.14 -27.66 3.06
N ALA A 108 -11.91 -27.80 4.36
CA ALA A 108 -12.46 -28.91 5.15
C ALA A 108 -13.98 -28.92 5.09
N LYS A 109 -14.63 -27.77 5.22
CA LYS A 109 -16.09 -27.66 5.13
C LYS A 109 -16.61 -28.05 3.75
N GLU A 110 -15.94 -27.58 2.71
CA GLU A 110 -16.30 -27.91 1.33
C GLU A 110 -16.14 -29.41 1.04
N THR A 111 -15.08 -30.03 1.57
CA THR A 111 -14.84 -31.46 1.42
C THR A 111 -15.93 -32.29 2.08
N ILE A 112 -16.44 -31.87 3.22
CA ILE A 112 -17.53 -32.55 3.91
C ILE A 112 -18.80 -32.51 3.07
N VAL A 113 -19.07 -31.38 2.41
CA VAL A 113 -20.25 -31.22 1.55
C VAL A 113 -20.10 -32.03 0.26
N GLU A 114 -18.89 -32.08 -0.28
CA GLU A 114 -18.57 -32.74 -1.54
C GLU A 114 -17.80 -34.04 -1.29
N GLU A 115 -18.46 -35.02 -0.67
CA GLU A 115 -17.84 -36.28 -0.28
C GLU A 115 -17.30 -37.11 -1.45
N TYR A 116 -17.79 -36.85 -2.65
CA TYR A 116 -17.32 -37.51 -3.87
C TYR A 116 -16.11 -36.80 -4.50
N TYR A 117 -15.61 -35.76 -3.89
CA TYR A 117 -14.52 -34.97 -4.41
C TYR A 117 -13.23 -35.77 -4.47
N ASP A 118 -12.59 -35.80 -5.65
CA ASP A 118 -11.34 -36.50 -5.86
C ASP A 118 -10.19 -35.47 -5.91
N PRO A 119 -9.29 -35.44 -4.92
CA PRO A 119 -8.15 -34.52 -4.90
C PRO A 119 -7.23 -34.64 -6.12
N LYS A 120 -7.17 -35.84 -6.72
CA LYS A 120 -6.32 -36.07 -7.89
C LYS A 120 -6.79 -35.30 -9.11
N GLU A 121 -8.07 -35.05 -9.24
CA GLU A 121 -8.63 -34.26 -10.35
C GLU A 121 -8.24 -32.81 -10.24
N VAL A 122 -8.09 -32.32 -9.02
CA VAL A 122 -7.72 -30.93 -8.77
C VAL A 122 -6.21 -30.72 -8.90
N LEU A 123 -5.44 -31.71 -8.45
CA LEU A 123 -3.98 -31.65 -8.47
C LEU A 123 -3.38 -32.05 -9.82
N GLY A 124 -4.14 -32.76 -10.57
CA GLY A 124 -3.75 -33.16 -11.93
C GLY A 124 -3.91 -32.01 -12.90
#